data_ce0b47bf3b64b16ce41494f75a7a1eae
#
_entry.id   ce0b47bf3b64b16ce41494f75a7a1eae
#
_cell.length_a   1.000
_cell.length_b   1.000
_cell.length_c   1.000
_cell.angle_alpha   90.00
_cell.angle_beta   90.00
_cell.angle_gamma   90.00
#
_symmetry.space_group_name_H-M   'P 1'
#
loop_
_entity.id
_entity.type
_entity.pdbx_description
1 polymer ?
#
loop_
_entity_poly.entity_id
_entity_poly.type
_entity_poly.pdbx_seq_one_letter_code
_entity_poly.pdbx_strand_id
1 'polypeptide(L)'
;MNKWLLALMISCWAMVAVGGWEFSPPITDSDPHVVELTITPKNIAMVGDSVDWLRLKDNKGEIVPYHVAEKTEAVFSDERMVVPSNVTQVQSLDGGELEILCEIAEKTPVPEDIHVRFITSQRDFEQQVKVFGEKAGEWTPLLDNGFIFDSNLNVRNLDVTFATAGCRRFRLLLSHATIEQRNALKNVSTMELTDGETERAESTAAVEQSFKMERIELWTVKYVESGRQTKLAKGFMYSMVRDDTHSDWETIHLKPDVYPINGVVIETEDPNLNFSREVLIANMLNEKEEQFLCEAVVQRIKVNGFFKENTTILFSPVTQGSVILRIYHGDNPWLSIKEFTPLNPEYSLQFVAQTDKMPYHLTVEVDGKKPKYDVSDILSLADGKVQTLQMSLDNSMFKSEGFDRAEYRRKKTLEKPTRRGMVVAALVVVVMAMGFALSNVLKQEN
;
A
#
# COMPACT_ATOMS: atom_id res chain seq x y z
N MET A 1 28.61 46.61 44.70
CA MET A 1 27.80 46.57 43.46
C MET A 1 27.41 45.10 43.20
N ASN A 2 26.33 44.84 43.64
CA ASN A 2 25.23 43.89 43.44
C ASN A 2 25.55 42.46 42.98
N LYS A 3 25.69 41.57 43.99
CA LYS A 3 25.59 40.10 43.85
C LYS A 3 24.14 39.57 43.70
N TRP A 4 23.17 40.48 43.48
CA TRP A 4 21.74 40.12 43.42
C TRP A 4 21.17 39.98 41.99
N LEU A 5 21.98 40.17 40.93
CA LEU A 5 21.54 40.08 39.56
C LEU A 5 21.86 38.71 38.88
N LEU A 6 22.57 37.82 39.60
CA LEU A 6 22.89 36.49 39.10
C LEU A 6 21.96 35.38 39.59
N ALA A 7 21.03 35.68 40.47
CA ALA A 7 20.11 34.70 41.08
C ALA A 7 18.73 34.63 40.41
N LEU A 8 18.48 35.40 39.33
CA LEU A 8 17.17 35.46 38.67
C LEU A 8 17.13 34.82 37.29
N MET A 9 18.21 34.11 36.87
CA MET A 9 18.24 33.33 35.62
C MET A 9 18.19 31.82 35.81
N ILE A 10 17.92 31.35 36.99
CA ILE A 10 17.76 29.91 37.25
C ILE A 10 16.38 29.76 37.90
N SER A 11 15.33 29.69 37.10
CA SER A 11 14.09 28.94 37.35
C SER A 11 12.95 29.39 36.42
N CYS A 12 13.13 29.26 35.16
CA CYS A 12 11.99 29.11 34.24
C CYS A 12 12.23 27.92 33.33
N TRP A 13 12.53 26.78 33.93
CA TRP A 13 12.15 25.52 33.30
C TRP A 13 10.63 25.47 33.43
N ALA A 14 9.94 26.09 32.48
CA ALA A 14 8.53 25.84 32.30
C ALA A 14 8.42 24.32 32.16
N MET A 15 7.77 23.65 33.11
CA MET A 15 7.25 22.30 32.88
C MET A 15 6.36 22.44 31.69
N VAL A 16 6.90 22.07 30.51
CA VAL A 16 6.09 21.86 29.32
C VAL A 16 5.18 20.73 29.71
N ALA A 17 3.90 20.99 29.81
CA ALA A 17 2.91 20.02 30.14
C ALA A 17 2.95 18.93 29.10
N VAL A 18 3.15 17.72 29.52
CA VAL A 18 3.52 16.58 28.71
C VAL A 18 2.31 15.66 28.59
N GLY A 19 1.66 15.67 27.43
CA GLY A 19 0.66 14.65 27.13
C GLY A 19 1.30 13.26 27.06
N GLY A 20 0.56 12.21 27.39
CA GLY A 20 1.10 10.87 27.34
C GLY A 20 0.11 9.78 27.72
N TRP A 21 0.58 8.54 27.65
CA TRP A 21 -0.13 7.33 28.07
C TRP A 21 0.52 6.75 29.31
N GLU A 22 -0.31 6.27 30.21
CA GLU A 22 0.08 5.42 31.33
C GLU A 22 -0.39 4.01 31.07
N PHE A 23 0.49 3.00 31.21
CA PHE A 23 0.17 1.62 30.93
C PHE A 23 1.00 0.65 31.76
N SER A 24 0.47 -0.56 31.97
CA SER A 24 1.15 -1.65 32.68
C SER A 24 1.11 -2.89 31.79
N PRO A 25 2.26 -3.43 31.35
CA PRO A 25 2.29 -4.71 30.68
C PRO A 25 1.72 -5.83 31.56
N PRO A 26 1.09 -6.87 31.01
CA PRO A 26 0.49 -7.96 31.76
C PRO A 26 1.55 -8.96 32.28
N ILE A 27 2.52 -8.46 33.06
CA ILE A 27 3.61 -9.23 33.67
C ILE A 27 3.24 -9.52 35.10
N THR A 28 3.38 -10.77 35.54
CA THR A 28 3.01 -11.21 36.89
C THR A 28 4.20 -11.73 37.71
N ASP A 29 5.32 -12.02 37.05
CA ASP A 29 6.55 -12.45 37.69
C ASP A 29 7.56 -11.31 37.84
N SER A 30 8.69 -11.57 38.45
CA SER A 30 9.77 -10.60 38.67
C SER A 30 10.82 -10.56 37.57
N ASP A 31 10.72 -11.46 36.58
CA ASP A 31 11.70 -11.53 35.53
C ASP A 31 11.50 -10.39 34.49
N PRO A 32 12.58 -9.92 33.87
CA PRO A 32 12.50 -8.94 32.81
C PRO A 32 11.84 -9.52 31.56
N HIS A 33 10.87 -8.83 30.99
CA HIS A 33 10.16 -9.24 29.77
C HIS A 33 10.37 -8.24 28.63
N VAL A 34 10.56 -8.75 27.41
CA VAL A 34 10.53 -7.90 26.21
C VAL A 34 9.09 -7.56 25.88
N VAL A 35 8.80 -6.27 25.81
CA VAL A 35 7.49 -5.74 25.47
C VAL A 35 7.61 -4.98 24.15
N GLU A 36 6.71 -5.26 23.23
CA GLU A 36 6.53 -4.53 21.98
C GLU A 36 5.21 -3.76 22.00
N LEU A 37 5.32 -2.45 21.98
CA LEU A 37 4.22 -1.53 21.96
C LEU A 37 3.97 -1.04 20.52
N THR A 38 2.80 -1.29 19.97
CA THR A 38 2.40 -0.79 18.65
C THR A 38 1.99 0.66 18.74
N ILE A 39 2.67 1.53 17.97
CA ILE A 39 2.37 2.96 17.82
C ILE A 39 1.71 3.16 16.46
N THR A 40 0.43 3.48 16.46
CA THR A 40 -0.36 3.73 15.26
C THR A 40 -0.23 5.18 14.78
N PRO A 41 -0.56 5.50 13.52
CA PRO A 41 -0.66 6.89 13.05
C PRO A 41 -1.57 7.75 13.92
N LYS A 42 -2.63 7.16 14.49
CA LYS A 42 -3.54 7.85 15.39
C LYS A 42 -2.87 8.24 16.72
N ASN A 43 -2.01 7.38 17.26
CA ASN A 43 -1.22 7.73 18.46
C ASN A 43 -0.24 8.88 18.12
N ILE A 44 0.44 8.81 16.96
CA ILE A 44 1.35 9.88 16.54
C ILE A 44 0.60 11.20 16.37
N ALA A 45 -0.59 11.17 15.75
CA ALA A 45 -1.43 12.34 15.59
C ALA A 45 -1.78 13.04 16.93
N MET A 46 -1.86 12.31 18.02
CA MET A 46 -2.15 12.89 19.36
C MET A 46 -0.96 13.64 19.94
N VAL A 47 0.26 13.21 19.65
CA VAL A 47 1.49 13.72 20.26
C VAL A 47 2.30 14.66 19.37
N GLY A 48 1.94 14.82 18.12
CA GLY A 48 2.66 15.65 17.19
C GLY A 48 2.71 15.03 15.79
N ASP A 49 3.90 14.99 15.20
CA ASP A 49 4.11 14.48 13.83
C ASP A 49 5.24 13.48 13.72
N SER A 50 5.89 13.09 14.81
CA SER A 50 7.02 12.16 14.78
C SER A 50 7.11 11.31 16.05
N VAL A 51 7.50 10.06 15.88
CA VAL A 51 7.83 9.12 16.96
C VAL A 51 9.15 9.45 17.67
N ASP A 52 10.01 10.28 17.10
CA ASP A 52 11.33 10.61 17.63
C ASP A 52 11.26 11.38 18.99
N TRP A 53 10.09 11.89 19.32
CA TRP A 53 9.87 12.71 20.53
C TRP A 53 9.24 11.95 21.68
N LEU A 54 8.92 10.68 21.45
CA LEU A 54 8.44 9.82 22.51
C LEU A 54 9.56 9.60 23.55
N ARG A 55 9.17 9.53 24.81
CA ARG A 55 10.05 9.17 25.92
C ARG A 55 9.31 8.20 26.83
N LEU A 56 9.95 7.08 27.11
CA LEU A 56 9.42 6.08 28.03
C LEU A 56 10.03 6.30 29.40
N LYS A 57 9.19 6.39 30.43
CA LYS A 57 9.57 6.56 31.84
C LYS A 57 8.92 5.48 32.68
N ASP A 58 9.57 5.12 33.77
CA ASP A 58 9.04 4.20 34.78
C ASP A 58 8.17 4.96 35.82
N ASN A 59 7.69 4.23 36.83
CA ASN A 59 6.90 4.76 37.94
C ASN A 59 7.64 5.77 38.82
N LYS A 60 8.96 5.87 38.72
CA LYS A 60 9.79 6.88 39.41
C LYS A 60 10.12 8.07 38.53
N GLY A 61 9.68 8.04 37.25
CA GLY A 61 10.00 9.06 36.25
C GLY A 61 11.38 8.90 35.62
N GLU A 62 12.08 7.79 35.89
CA GLU A 62 13.38 7.49 35.27
C GLU A 62 13.19 7.05 33.80
N ILE A 63 14.15 7.42 32.94
CA ILE A 63 14.09 7.06 31.53
C ILE A 63 14.32 5.58 31.36
N VAL A 64 13.41 4.89 30.66
CA VAL A 64 13.53 3.51 30.25
C VAL A 64 14.05 3.46 28.83
N PRO A 65 15.20 2.84 28.55
CA PRO A 65 15.72 2.68 27.20
C PRO A 65 14.76 1.86 26.32
N TYR A 66 14.57 2.28 25.08
CA TYR A 66 13.70 1.60 24.10
C TYR A 66 14.26 1.70 22.68
N HIS A 67 13.78 0.82 21.81
CA HIS A 67 14.05 0.83 20.39
C HIS A 67 12.76 1.12 19.63
N VAL A 68 12.81 2.05 18.66
CA VAL A 68 11.68 2.34 17.75
C VAL A 68 12.07 2.02 16.34
N ALA A 69 11.29 1.18 15.68
CA ALA A 69 11.43 0.83 14.28
C ALA A 69 10.07 0.86 13.57
N GLU A 70 10.07 1.01 12.26
CA GLU A 70 8.87 0.77 11.46
C GLU A 70 8.46 -0.70 11.59
N LYS A 71 7.18 -0.93 11.82
CA LYS A 71 6.63 -2.27 11.87
C LYS A 71 6.60 -2.85 10.47
N THR A 72 7.05 -4.08 10.31
CA THR A 72 7.02 -4.77 9.03
C THR A 72 6.04 -5.92 9.05
N GLU A 73 5.45 -6.20 7.90
CA GLU A 73 4.60 -7.37 7.67
C GLU A 73 5.16 -8.22 6.54
N ALA A 74 4.91 -9.52 6.60
CA ALA A 74 5.30 -10.43 5.53
C ALA A 74 4.48 -10.12 4.27
N VAL A 75 5.17 -9.99 3.15
CA VAL A 75 4.54 -9.92 1.83
C VAL A 75 4.51 -11.31 1.25
N PHE A 76 3.32 -11.76 0.92
CA PHE A 76 3.13 -13.01 0.21
C PHE A 76 2.89 -12.70 -1.26
N SER A 77 3.60 -13.39 -2.11
CA SER A 77 3.35 -13.38 -3.55
C SER A 77 2.81 -14.72 -3.98
N ASP A 78 1.95 -14.65 -4.98
CA ASP A 78 1.45 -15.82 -5.67
C ASP A 78 2.56 -16.36 -6.56
N GLU A 79 3.12 -17.52 -6.20
CA GLU A 79 4.05 -18.24 -7.05
C GLU A 79 3.32 -19.34 -7.80
N ARG A 80 3.40 -19.28 -9.14
CA ARG A 80 2.87 -20.33 -9.98
C ARG A 80 3.72 -21.58 -9.84
N MET A 81 3.13 -22.64 -9.31
CA MET A 81 3.76 -23.94 -9.18
C MET A 81 3.14 -24.94 -10.16
N VAL A 82 3.94 -25.45 -11.08
CA VAL A 82 3.48 -26.51 -12.00
C VAL A 82 3.19 -27.78 -11.20
N VAL A 83 2.02 -28.36 -11.40
CA VAL A 83 1.62 -29.63 -10.81
C VAL A 83 2.01 -30.76 -11.76
N PRO A 84 2.98 -31.61 -11.38
CA PRO A 84 3.37 -32.76 -12.20
C PRO A 84 2.16 -33.63 -12.55
N SER A 85 1.89 -33.77 -13.83
CA SER A 85 0.71 -34.48 -14.35
C SER A 85 0.99 -35.10 -15.68
N ASN A 86 0.22 -36.13 -16.01
CA ASN A 86 0.30 -36.84 -17.30
C ASN A 86 -1.05 -36.76 -18.01
N VAL A 87 -1.04 -36.45 -19.30
CA VAL A 87 -2.18 -36.64 -20.19
C VAL A 87 -2.23 -38.10 -20.59
N THR A 88 -3.28 -38.81 -20.21
CA THR A 88 -3.42 -40.24 -20.43
C THR A 88 -4.16 -40.55 -21.72
N GLN A 89 -5.04 -39.65 -22.15
CA GLN A 89 -5.85 -39.81 -23.35
C GLN A 89 -6.29 -38.49 -23.92
N VAL A 90 -6.35 -38.40 -25.26
CA VAL A 90 -6.97 -37.29 -26.00
C VAL A 90 -7.79 -37.91 -27.11
N GLN A 91 -9.07 -37.65 -27.18
CA GLN A 91 -9.96 -38.17 -28.22
C GLN A 91 -11.05 -37.18 -28.60
N SER A 92 -11.44 -37.22 -29.87
CA SER A 92 -12.63 -36.50 -30.34
C SER A 92 -13.86 -37.35 -30.09
N LEU A 93 -14.89 -36.73 -29.55
CA LEU A 93 -16.19 -37.37 -29.33
C LEU A 93 -17.20 -36.97 -30.43
N ASP A 94 -18.28 -37.73 -30.49
CA ASP A 94 -19.42 -37.42 -31.36
C ASP A 94 -19.99 -36.06 -30.99
N GLY A 95 -20.33 -35.21 -31.98
CA GLY A 95 -20.79 -33.83 -31.75
C GLY A 95 -19.70 -32.78 -31.72
N GLY A 96 -18.43 -33.14 -32.02
CA GLY A 96 -17.35 -32.19 -32.14
C GLY A 96 -16.67 -31.79 -30.82
N GLU A 97 -16.92 -32.50 -29.74
CA GLU A 97 -16.26 -32.31 -28.46
C GLU A 97 -14.86 -32.95 -28.47
N LEU A 98 -13.91 -32.33 -27.78
CA LEU A 98 -12.60 -32.88 -27.48
C LEU A 98 -12.51 -33.29 -26.01
N GLU A 99 -12.27 -34.59 -25.79
CA GLU A 99 -12.03 -35.11 -24.44
C GLU A 99 -10.54 -35.25 -24.17
N ILE A 100 -10.15 -34.79 -22.96
CA ILE A 100 -8.77 -34.94 -22.48
C ILE A 100 -8.83 -35.58 -21.11
N LEU A 101 -8.18 -36.70 -20.92
CA LEU A 101 -7.99 -37.33 -19.62
C LEU A 101 -6.57 -37.01 -19.13
N CYS A 102 -6.50 -36.48 -17.89
CA CYS A 102 -5.22 -36.19 -17.26
C CYS A 102 -5.21 -36.65 -15.81
N GLU A 103 -4.02 -36.91 -15.30
CA GLU A 103 -3.83 -37.40 -13.93
C GLU A 103 -2.63 -36.72 -13.27
N ILE A 104 -2.81 -36.28 -12.00
CA ILE A 104 -1.70 -35.79 -11.18
C ILE A 104 -0.78 -36.95 -10.84
N ALA A 105 0.53 -36.75 -10.99
CA ALA A 105 1.55 -37.76 -10.73
C ALA A 105 1.43 -38.33 -9.28
N GLU A 106 1.59 -39.63 -9.15
CA GLU A 106 1.24 -40.41 -7.96
C GLU A 106 1.86 -39.87 -6.65
N LYS A 107 3.09 -39.35 -6.70
CA LYS A 107 3.82 -38.80 -5.55
C LYS A 107 3.55 -37.32 -5.29
N THR A 108 2.76 -36.65 -6.13
CA THR A 108 2.45 -35.26 -5.99
C THR A 108 1.22 -35.07 -5.08
N PRO A 109 1.27 -34.22 -4.05
CA PRO A 109 0.08 -33.88 -3.28
C PRO A 109 -1.00 -33.27 -4.18
N VAL A 110 -2.25 -33.60 -3.94
CA VAL A 110 -3.37 -33.00 -4.66
C VAL A 110 -3.63 -31.63 -4.05
N PRO A 111 -3.47 -30.51 -4.81
CA PRO A 111 -3.80 -29.18 -4.33
C PRO A 111 -5.31 -29.02 -4.13
N GLU A 112 -5.72 -28.05 -3.35
CA GLU A 112 -7.15 -27.71 -3.17
C GLU A 112 -7.75 -27.17 -4.46
N ASP A 113 -7.02 -26.21 -5.11
CA ASP A 113 -7.39 -25.61 -6.39
C ASP A 113 -6.34 -25.89 -7.45
N ILE A 114 -6.79 -26.12 -8.68
CA ILE A 114 -5.98 -26.31 -9.86
C ILE A 114 -6.43 -25.36 -10.96
N HIS A 115 -5.42 -24.83 -11.65
CA HIS A 115 -5.56 -24.14 -12.93
C HIS A 115 -5.08 -25.07 -14.04
N VAL A 116 -5.87 -25.20 -15.11
CA VAL A 116 -5.48 -25.89 -16.32
C VAL A 116 -5.23 -24.86 -17.40
N ARG A 117 -3.98 -24.72 -17.84
CA ARG A 117 -3.60 -23.89 -18.97
C ARG A 117 -3.60 -24.69 -20.24
N PHE A 118 -4.33 -24.20 -21.22
CA PHE A 118 -4.34 -24.75 -22.58
C PHE A 118 -3.30 -24.03 -23.42
N ILE A 119 -2.30 -24.76 -23.92
CA ILE A 119 -1.25 -24.20 -24.77
C ILE A 119 -1.65 -24.40 -26.21
N THR A 120 -1.83 -23.30 -26.92
CA THR A 120 -2.22 -23.24 -28.31
C THR A 120 -1.61 -22.02 -28.98
N SER A 121 -1.21 -22.19 -30.24
CA SER A 121 -0.81 -21.10 -31.13
C SER A 121 -1.97 -20.45 -31.86
N GLN A 122 -3.17 -21.03 -31.73
CA GLN A 122 -4.37 -20.53 -32.40
C GLN A 122 -4.77 -19.18 -31.82
N ARG A 123 -5.30 -18.31 -32.67
CA ARG A 123 -5.83 -16.99 -32.38
C ARG A 123 -7.31 -16.90 -32.73
N ASP A 124 -8.00 -15.91 -32.18
CA ASP A 124 -9.40 -15.61 -32.50
C ASP A 124 -10.32 -16.83 -32.29
N PHE A 125 -10.37 -17.35 -31.08
CA PHE A 125 -11.21 -18.49 -30.71
C PHE A 125 -11.88 -18.30 -29.35
N GLU A 126 -12.97 -19.04 -29.14
CA GLU A 126 -13.63 -19.21 -27.85
C GLU A 126 -14.04 -20.67 -27.71
N GLN A 127 -13.70 -21.31 -26.59
CA GLN A 127 -14.04 -22.68 -26.27
C GLN A 127 -14.61 -22.78 -24.88
N GLN A 128 -15.77 -23.43 -24.74
CA GLN A 128 -16.31 -23.80 -23.46
C GLN A 128 -15.58 -25.04 -22.95
N VAL A 129 -15.25 -25.05 -21.67
CA VAL A 129 -14.56 -26.15 -20.99
C VAL A 129 -15.39 -26.62 -19.80
N LYS A 130 -15.66 -27.92 -19.76
CA LYS A 130 -16.21 -28.60 -18.60
C LYS A 130 -15.14 -29.47 -17.97
N VAL A 131 -15.14 -29.59 -16.65
CA VAL A 131 -14.17 -30.41 -15.92
C VAL A 131 -14.90 -31.35 -14.98
N PHE A 132 -14.49 -32.60 -15.01
CA PHE A 132 -14.98 -33.64 -14.11
C PHE A 132 -13.78 -34.26 -13.36
N GLY A 133 -14.00 -34.60 -12.10
CA GLY A 133 -13.06 -35.36 -11.28
C GLY A 133 -13.51 -36.78 -11.07
N GLU A 134 -12.60 -37.73 -11.10
CA GLU A 134 -12.90 -39.13 -10.80
C GLU A 134 -12.86 -39.39 -9.30
N LYS A 135 -13.93 -39.90 -8.73
CA LYS A 135 -14.05 -40.31 -7.34
C LYS A 135 -14.71 -41.66 -7.24
N ALA A 136 -14.02 -42.64 -6.66
CA ALA A 136 -14.51 -44.01 -6.53
C ALA A 136 -14.97 -44.67 -7.86
N GLY A 137 -14.34 -44.29 -9.00
CA GLY A 137 -14.67 -44.79 -10.32
C GLY A 137 -15.80 -44.06 -11.04
N GLU A 138 -16.37 -43.02 -10.42
CA GLU A 138 -17.43 -42.19 -11.02
C GLU A 138 -16.92 -40.79 -11.32
N TRP A 139 -17.39 -40.20 -12.44
CA TRP A 139 -17.06 -38.84 -12.84
C TRP A 139 -18.05 -37.84 -12.25
N THR A 140 -17.58 -36.93 -11.40
CA THR A 140 -18.36 -35.85 -10.79
C THR A 140 -18.00 -34.50 -11.40
N PRO A 141 -18.96 -33.60 -11.69
CA PRO A 141 -18.63 -32.29 -12.26
C PRO A 141 -17.92 -31.43 -11.22
N LEU A 142 -16.81 -30.79 -11.63
CA LEU A 142 -16.02 -29.83 -10.86
C LEU A 142 -16.15 -28.43 -11.43
N LEU A 143 -16.35 -28.31 -12.75
CA LEU A 143 -16.55 -27.05 -13.46
C LEU A 143 -17.48 -27.29 -14.65
N ASP A 144 -18.62 -26.62 -14.67
CA ASP A 144 -19.60 -26.77 -15.76
C ASP A 144 -19.50 -25.69 -16.84
N ASN A 145 -18.92 -24.53 -16.53
CA ASN A 145 -19.00 -23.35 -17.38
C ASN A 145 -17.69 -22.55 -17.39
N GLY A 146 -16.58 -23.21 -17.70
CA GLY A 146 -15.30 -22.56 -17.96
C GLY A 146 -15.22 -22.11 -19.42
N PHE A 147 -14.42 -21.05 -19.67
CA PHE A 147 -14.13 -20.58 -21.02
C PHE A 147 -12.65 -20.28 -21.20
N ILE A 148 -12.10 -20.72 -22.32
CA ILE A 148 -10.83 -20.26 -22.84
C ILE A 148 -11.07 -19.52 -24.14
N PHE A 149 -10.37 -18.42 -24.34
CA PHE A 149 -10.53 -17.60 -25.53
C PHE A 149 -9.28 -16.77 -25.84
N ASP A 150 -9.19 -16.38 -27.10
CA ASP A 150 -8.24 -15.38 -27.59
C ASP A 150 -8.99 -14.48 -28.56
N SER A 151 -9.10 -13.19 -28.26
CA SER A 151 -9.79 -12.23 -29.11
C SER A 151 -8.80 -11.30 -29.81
N ASN A 152 -9.20 -10.79 -30.97
CA ASN A 152 -8.45 -9.80 -31.74
C ASN A 152 -8.27 -8.45 -31.04
N LEU A 153 -8.90 -8.25 -29.87
CA LEU A 153 -8.77 -7.07 -29.01
C LEU A 153 -7.63 -7.21 -27.98
N ASN A 154 -6.69 -8.14 -28.20
CA ASN A 154 -5.58 -8.47 -27.27
C ASN A 154 -6.03 -8.95 -25.88
N VAL A 155 -7.25 -9.48 -25.78
CA VAL A 155 -7.72 -10.11 -24.54
C VAL A 155 -7.63 -11.63 -24.72
N ARG A 156 -6.84 -12.27 -23.87
CA ARG A 156 -6.59 -13.70 -23.93
C ARG A 156 -6.73 -14.35 -22.57
N ASN A 157 -7.53 -15.41 -22.48
CA ASN A 157 -7.62 -16.28 -21.33
C ASN A 157 -7.45 -17.74 -21.77
N LEU A 158 -6.40 -18.39 -21.31
CA LEU A 158 -6.11 -19.79 -21.62
C LEU A 158 -6.18 -20.69 -20.40
N ASP A 159 -6.60 -20.18 -19.27
CA ASP A 159 -6.66 -20.90 -18.01
C ASP A 159 -8.12 -21.11 -17.58
N VAL A 160 -8.42 -22.30 -17.08
CA VAL A 160 -9.62 -22.57 -16.30
C VAL A 160 -9.21 -23.00 -14.90
N THR A 161 -9.99 -22.58 -13.90
CA THR A 161 -9.71 -22.85 -12.49
C THR A 161 -10.86 -23.61 -11.86
N PHE A 162 -10.56 -24.63 -11.06
CA PHE A 162 -11.54 -25.39 -10.32
C PHE A 162 -10.97 -25.99 -9.04
N ALA A 163 -11.84 -26.22 -8.07
CA ALA A 163 -11.50 -26.97 -6.86
C ALA A 163 -11.39 -28.47 -7.19
N THR A 164 -10.31 -29.12 -6.76
CA THR A 164 -10.06 -30.54 -7.07
C THR A 164 -10.99 -31.50 -6.34
N ALA A 165 -11.60 -31.07 -5.25
CA ALA A 165 -12.38 -31.91 -4.34
C ALA A 165 -11.65 -33.21 -3.91
N GLY A 166 -10.29 -33.17 -3.92
CA GLY A 166 -9.43 -34.32 -3.63
C GLY A 166 -9.28 -35.33 -4.76
N CYS A 167 -9.83 -35.06 -5.94
CA CYS A 167 -9.66 -35.90 -7.13
C CYS A 167 -8.25 -35.81 -7.67
N ARG A 168 -7.71 -36.92 -8.17
CA ARG A 168 -6.39 -36.99 -8.80
C ARG A 168 -6.47 -37.09 -10.33
N ARG A 169 -7.56 -37.67 -10.84
CA ARG A 169 -7.81 -37.84 -12.26
C ARG A 169 -8.92 -36.91 -12.72
N PHE A 170 -8.72 -36.26 -13.86
CA PHE A 170 -9.63 -35.27 -14.41
C PHE A 170 -9.97 -35.60 -15.85
N ARG A 171 -11.20 -35.29 -16.21
CA ARG A 171 -11.74 -35.35 -17.54
C ARG A 171 -12.14 -33.95 -17.97
N LEU A 172 -11.49 -33.43 -19.00
CA LEU A 172 -11.74 -32.11 -19.57
C LEU A 172 -12.52 -32.32 -20.87
N LEU A 173 -13.64 -31.62 -21.03
CA LEU A 173 -14.42 -31.62 -22.28
C LEU A 173 -14.41 -30.20 -22.85
N LEU A 174 -13.91 -30.07 -24.07
CA LEU A 174 -13.96 -28.83 -24.85
C LEU A 174 -15.07 -28.94 -25.86
N SER A 175 -16.09 -28.08 -25.75
CA SER A 175 -17.23 -28.07 -26.67
C SER A 175 -16.85 -27.45 -28.01
N HIS A 176 -17.35 -28.02 -29.08
CA HIS A 176 -17.18 -27.52 -30.47
C HIS A 176 -15.72 -27.36 -30.93
N ALA A 177 -14.80 -28.10 -30.32
CA ALA A 177 -13.37 -28.04 -30.67
C ALA A 177 -13.07 -28.48 -32.11
N THR A 178 -13.98 -29.22 -32.71
CA THR A 178 -13.85 -29.77 -34.06
C THR A 178 -14.86 -29.19 -35.06
N ILE A 179 -15.69 -28.21 -34.63
CA ILE A 179 -16.71 -27.58 -35.47
C ILE A 179 -16.31 -26.12 -35.77
N GLU A 180 -16.82 -25.61 -36.91
CA GLU A 180 -16.64 -24.24 -37.39
C GLU A 180 -16.77 -23.18 -36.31
N GLN A 181 -15.75 -22.39 -36.13
CA GLN A 181 -15.85 -21.14 -35.38
C GLN A 181 -16.17 -19.99 -36.32
N ARG A 182 -17.32 -19.37 -36.10
CA ARG A 182 -17.71 -18.16 -36.82
C ARG A 182 -17.00 -16.95 -36.20
N ASN A 183 -15.93 -16.48 -36.84
CA ASN A 183 -15.34 -15.21 -36.50
C ASN A 183 -16.28 -14.08 -36.90
N ALA A 184 -16.75 -13.30 -35.92
CA ALA A 184 -17.52 -12.10 -36.19
C ALA A 184 -16.67 -11.06 -36.95
N LEU A 185 -17.22 -10.51 -38.02
CA LEU A 185 -16.74 -9.31 -38.72
C LEU A 185 -15.27 -9.38 -39.22
N LYS A 186 -15.01 -10.05 -40.33
CA LYS A 186 -13.69 -10.00 -40.97
C LYS A 186 -13.48 -8.92 -42.00
N ASN A 187 -14.52 -8.40 -42.64
CA ASN A 187 -14.41 -7.36 -43.66
C ASN A 187 -15.57 -6.36 -43.53
N VAL A 188 -15.24 -5.12 -43.19
CA VAL A 188 -16.14 -3.96 -43.36
C VAL A 188 -15.66 -3.23 -44.57
N SER A 189 -16.45 -3.19 -45.65
CA SER A 189 -16.22 -2.33 -46.79
C SER A 189 -17.25 -1.16 -46.72
N THR A 190 -16.73 0.04 -46.74
CA THR A 190 -17.53 1.24 -46.92
C THR A 190 -17.47 1.67 -48.36
N MET A 191 -18.60 1.78 -49.03
CA MET A 191 -18.71 2.28 -50.38
C MET A 191 -19.48 3.61 -50.36
N GLU A 192 -18.86 4.69 -50.84
CA GLU A 192 -19.52 5.96 -51.07
C GLU A 192 -20.33 5.87 -52.34
N LEU A 193 -21.64 6.06 -52.23
CA LEU A 193 -22.53 6.14 -53.38
C LEU A 193 -22.51 7.53 -53.96
N THR A 194 -22.85 7.66 -55.25
CA THR A 194 -22.79 8.89 -56.05
C THR A 194 -23.67 10.03 -55.52
N ASP A 195 -24.54 9.76 -54.57
CA ASP A 195 -25.50 10.72 -53.95
C ASP A 195 -25.05 11.18 -52.56
N GLY A 196 -23.84 10.81 -52.13
CA GLY A 196 -23.32 11.18 -50.78
C GLY A 196 -23.81 10.27 -49.63
N GLU A 197 -24.54 9.22 -49.91
CA GLU A 197 -24.89 8.18 -48.94
C GLU A 197 -23.75 7.16 -48.86
N THR A 198 -23.47 6.71 -47.64
CA THR A 198 -22.43 5.73 -47.37
C THR A 198 -23.07 4.36 -47.08
N GLU A 199 -22.87 3.39 -47.96
CA GLU A 199 -23.32 2.04 -47.74
C GLU A 199 -22.21 1.23 -47.05
N ARG A 200 -22.53 0.68 -45.89
CA ARG A 200 -21.64 -0.18 -45.12
C ARG A 200 -22.00 -1.65 -45.36
N ALA A 201 -21.17 -2.35 -46.11
CA ALA A 201 -21.32 -3.80 -46.28
C ALA A 201 -20.45 -4.56 -45.30
N GLU A 202 -21.09 -5.34 -44.46
CA GLU A 202 -20.43 -6.24 -43.51
C GLU A 202 -20.53 -7.68 -44.00
N SER A 203 -19.42 -8.29 -44.35
CA SER A 203 -19.38 -9.72 -44.70
C SER A 203 -18.72 -10.53 -43.61
N THR A 204 -19.43 -11.50 -43.04
CA THR A 204 -18.91 -12.54 -42.18
C THR A 204 -18.48 -13.74 -42.99
N ALA A 205 -17.18 -14.02 -43.04
CA ALA A 205 -16.69 -15.29 -43.58
C ALA A 205 -16.58 -16.29 -42.41
N ALA A 206 -17.34 -17.38 -42.49
CA ALA A 206 -17.13 -18.54 -41.62
C ALA A 206 -15.89 -19.27 -42.09
N VAL A 207 -14.87 -19.35 -41.24
CA VAL A 207 -13.69 -20.21 -41.52
C VAL A 207 -13.83 -21.44 -40.64
N GLU A 208 -13.96 -22.58 -41.28
CA GLU A 208 -13.89 -23.89 -40.60
C GLU A 208 -12.45 -24.10 -40.12
N GLN A 209 -12.23 -23.93 -38.84
CA GLN A 209 -10.95 -24.23 -38.22
C GLN A 209 -11.17 -25.00 -36.93
N SER A 210 -10.74 -26.25 -36.89
CA SER A 210 -10.75 -27.03 -35.64
C SER A 210 -9.76 -26.43 -34.65
N PHE A 211 -10.14 -26.42 -33.36
CA PHE A 211 -9.26 -25.95 -32.29
C PHE A 211 -8.01 -26.82 -32.21
N LYS A 212 -6.85 -26.19 -32.31
CA LYS A 212 -5.53 -26.87 -32.28
C LYS A 212 -4.91 -26.62 -30.89
N MET A 213 -4.91 -27.65 -30.09
CA MET A 213 -4.24 -27.64 -28.79
C MET A 213 -2.89 -28.37 -28.92
N GLU A 214 -1.82 -27.78 -28.40
CA GLU A 214 -0.49 -28.38 -28.35
C GLU A 214 -0.33 -29.25 -27.11
N ARG A 215 -0.68 -28.70 -25.94
CA ARG A 215 -0.64 -29.41 -24.65
C ARG A 215 -1.47 -28.69 -23.61
N ILE A 216 -1.68 -29.35 -22.47
CA ILE A 216 -2.18 -28.71 -21.24
C ILE A 216 -1.11 -28.74 -20.16
N GLU A 217 -1.15 -27.74 -19.28
CA GLU A 217 -0.33 -27.68 -18.06
C GLU A 217 -1.25 -27.50 -16.86
N LEU A 218 -1.09 -28.37 -15.86
CA LEU A 218 -1.74 -28.18 -14.58
C LEU A 218 -0.81 -27.36 -13.67
N TRP A 219 -1.35 -26.34 -13.02
CA TRP A 219 -0.60 -25.54 -12.08
C TRP A 219 -1.50 -25.10 -10.93
N THR A 220 -0.89 -24.76 -9.81
CA THR A 220 -1.56 -24.20 -8.63
C THR A 220 -0.82 -22.97 -8.16
N VAL A 221 -1.49 -22.18 -7.33
CA VAL A 221 -0.90 -21.02 -6.68
C VAL A 221 -0.37 -21.44 -5.32
N LYS A 222 0.87 -21.11 -5.04
CA LYS A 222 1.45 -21.23 -3.73
C LYS A 222 1.76 -19.83 -3.21
N TYR A 223 1.20 -19.52 -2.05
CA TYR A 223 1.56 -18.30 -1.33
C TYR A 223 2.95 -18.49 -0.70
N VAL A 224 3.92 -17.72 -1.18
CA VAL A 224 5.29 -17.77 -0.69
C VAL A 224 5.62 -16.40 -0.09
N GLU A 225 6.22 -16.38 1.09
CA GLU A 225 6.73 -15.15 1.65
C GLU A 225 7.86 -14.61 0.75
N SER A 226 7.57 -13.54 0.02
CA SER A 226 8.48 -12.93 -0.96
C SER A 226 9.36 -11.83 -0.36
N GLY A 227 9.09 -11.43 0.87
CA GLY A 227 9.83 -10.41 1.57
C GLY A 227 9.05 -9.79 2.70
N ARG A 228 9.56 -8.67 3.19
CA ARG A 228 8.90 -7.84 4.19
C ARG A 228 8.73 -6.44 3.68
N GLN A 229 7.59 -5.83 3.96
CA GLN A 229 7.32 -4.41 3.69
C GLN A 229 6.94 -3.69 4.96
N THR A 230 7.05 -2.36 4.96
CA THR A 230 6.54 -1.52 6.05
C THR A 230 5.04 -1.73 6.18
N LYS A 231 4.59 -2.06 7.38
CA LYS A 231 3.16 -2.17 7.68
C LYS A 231 2.53 -0.79 7.72
N LEU A 232 1.54 -0.57 6.87
CA LEU A 232 0.83 0.69 6.74
C LEU A 232 -0.54 0.62 7.39
N ALA A 233 -0.94 1.70 8.04
CA ALA A 233 -2.27 1.87 8.56
C ALA A 233 -2.92 3.15 8.03
N LYS A 234 -4.25 3.17 7.99
CA LYS A 234 -5.01 4.36 7.61
C LYS A 234 -4.64 5.51 8.54
N GLY A 235 -4.21 6.62 7.93
CA GLY A 235 -3.87 7.85 8.62
C GLY A 235 -5.11 8.54 9.18
N PHE A 236 -4.85 9.59 9.94
CA PHE A 236 -5.90 10.34 10.61
C PHE A 236 -5.66 11.83 10.44
N MET A 237 -6.73 12.55 10.11
CA MET A 237 -6.75 14.01 9.89
C MET A 237 -5.88 14.47 8.72
N TYR A 238 -6.49 15.09 7.77
CA TYR A 238 -5.83 15.77 6.66
C TYR A 238 -6.72 16.93 6.20
N SER A 239 -6.13 17.93 5.56
CA SER A 239 -6.87 18.94 4.80
C SER A 239 -6.79 18.64 3.32
N MET A 240 -7.90 18.84 2.62
CA MET A 240 -8.03 18.60 1.19
C MET A 240 -8.51 19.86 0.48
N VAL A 241 -7.88 20.19 -0.63
CA VAL A 241 -8.32 21.25 -1.53
C VAL A 241 -8.43 20.65 -2.91
N ARG A 242 -9.59 20.83 -3.57
CA ARG A 242 -9.82 20.48 -4.97
C ARG A 242 -9.59 21.69 -5.84
N ASP A 243 -8.94 21.49 -6.97
CA ASP A 243 -8.78 22.47 -8.05
C ASP A 243 -9.38 21.88 -9.34
N ASP A 244 -10.52 22.39 -9.74
CA ASP A 244 -11.32 21.90 -10.88
C ASP A 244 -11.03 22.74 -12.15
N THR A 245 -9.88 23.39 -12.28
CA THR A 245 -9.59 24.34 -13.36
C THR A 245 -9.36 23.69 -14.72
N HIS A 246 -9.20 22.37 -14.78
CA HIS A 246 -8.94 21.62 -16.01
C HIS A 246 -10.11 20.74 -16.42
N SER A 247 -10.37 20.65 -17.74
CA SER A 247 -11.47 19.84 -18.29
C SER A 247 -11.22 18.33 -18.19
N ASP A 248 -9.95 17.92 -18.29
CA ASP A 248 -9.59 16.52 -18.49
C ASP A 248 -9.09 15.84 -17.21
N TRP A 249 -8.68 16.60 -16.23
CA TRP A 249 -8.20 16.08 -14.95
C TRP A 249 -8.62 16.92 -13.76
N GLU A 250 -8.74 16.25 -12.62
CA GLU A 250 -8.95 16.84 -11.31
C GLU A 250 -7.63 16.89 -10.55
N THR A 251 -7.31 18.04 -9.96
CA THR A 251 -6.16 18.20 -9.07
C THR A 251 -6.61 18.28 -7.63
N ILE A 252 -6.02 17.45 -6.77
CA ILE A 252 -6.35 17.35 -5.36
C ILE A 252 -5.07 17.52 -4.55
N HIS A 253 -5.09 18.47 -3.64
CA HIS A 253 -4.00 18.73 -2.69
C HIS A 253 -4.34 18.13 -1.33
N LEU A 254 -3.58 17.13 -0.90
CA LEU A 254 -3.70 16.52 0.41
C LEU A 254 -2.56 16.99 1.30
N LYS A 255 -2.90 17.61 2.43
CA LYS A 255 -1.92 17.98 3.45
C LYS A 255 -2.15 17.10 4.68
N PRO A 256 -1.33 16.05 4.86
CA PRO A 256 -1.48 15.16 6.00
C PRO A 256 -1.07 15.84 7.31
N ASP A 257 -1.68 15.42 8.39
CA ASP A 257 -1.34 15.86 9.73
C ASP A 257 -0.20 15.05 10.36
N VAL A 258 0.02 13.84 9.83
CA VAL A 258 1.04 12.90 10.32
C VAL A 258 1.96 12.52 9.18
N TYR A 259 3.25 12.51 9.44
CA TYR A 259 4.31 12.09 8.53
C TYR A 259 5.14 10.94 9.13
N PRO A 260 5.82 10.14 8.27
CA PRO A 260 5.71 10.13 6.82
C PRO A 260 4.38 9.56 6.34
N ILE A 261 4.00 9.86 5.08
CA ILE A 261 2.97 9.11 4.38
C ILE A 261 3.58 8.31 3.24
N ASN A 262 3.11 7.09 3.05
CA ASN A 262 3.65 6.13 2.09
C ASN A 262 2.63 5.71 1.03
N GLY A 263 1.44 6.29 1.07
CA GLY A 263 0.39 5.97 0.13
C GLY A 263 -0.92 6.69 0.44
N VAL A 264 -1.90 6.45 -0.41
CA VAL A 264 -3.27 6.95 -0.27
C VAL A 264 -4.26 5.92 -0.74
N VAL A 265 -5.38 5.80 -0.04
CA VAL A 265 -6.56 5.02 -0.48
C VAL A 265 -7.60 5.99 -0.99
N ILE A 266 -8.18 5.70 -2.16
CA ILE A 266 -9.24 6.47 -2.77
C ILE A 266 -10.56 5.71 -2.58
N GLU A 267 -11.52 6.30 -1.89
CA GLU A 267 -12.87 5.75 -1.72
C GLU A 267 -13.86 6.54 -2.58
N THR A 268 -14.63 5.84 -3.43
CA THR A 268 -15.70 6.45 -4.24
C THR A 268 -17.02 6.43 -3.49
N GLU A 269 -17.91 7.40 -3.77
CA GLU A 269 -19.25 7.46 -3.16
C GLU A 269 -20.09 6.23 -3.51
N ASP A 270 -20.05 5.79 -4.77
CA ASP A 270 -20.69 4.54 -5.20
C ASP A 270 -19.69 3.38 -5.15
N PRO A 271 -19.85 2.41 -4.24
CA PRO A 271 -18.99 1.24 -4.14
C PRO A 271 -19.17 0.24 -5.29
N ASN A 272 -20.20 0.39 -6.13
CA ASN A 272 -20.47 -0.49 -7.28
C ASN A 272 -20.07 0.11 -8.62
N LEU A 273 -19.61 1.37 -8.64
CA LEU A 273 -19.19 2.03 -9.86
C LEU A 273 -17.96 1.32 -10.47
N ASN A 274 -18.09 0.90 -11.71
CA ASN A 274 -16.97 0.41 -12.52
C ASN A 274 -16.19 1.60 -13.07
N PHE A 275 -14.89 1.64 -12.81
CA PHE A 275 -14.01 2.69 -13.32
C PHE A 275 -12.57 2.21 -13.48
N SER A 276 -11.83 2.92 -14.32
CA SER A 276 -10.37 2.84 -14.43
C SER A 276 -9.86 4.25 -14.74
N ARG A 277 -8.96 4.78 -13.90
CA ARG A 277 -8.41 6.14 -14.06
C ARG A 277 -6.91 6.12 -13.80
N GLU A 278 -6.18 6.83 -14.62
CA GLU A 278 -4.77 7.13 -14.39
C GLU A 278 -4.66 8.25 -13.35
N VAL A 279 -3.72 8.09 -12.42
CA VAL A 279 -3.46 9.05 -11.35
C VAL A 279 -1.97 9.32 -11.30
N LEU A 280 -1.61 10.58 -11.43
CA LEU A 280 -0.24 11.06 -11.19
C LEU A 280 -0.15 11.58 -9.78
N ILE A 281 0.89 11.17 -9.06
CA ILE A 281 1.16 11.60 -7.68
C ILE A 281 2.47 12.36 -7.62
N ALA A 282 2.42 13.50 -6.94
CA ALA A 282 3.58 14.34 -6.70
C ALA A 282 3.59 14.87 -5.26
N ASN A 283 4.76 15.28 -4.77
CA ASN A 283 4.93 15.99 -3.50
C ASN A 283 5.22 17.46 -3.77
N MET A 284 4.39 18.34 -3.25
CA MET A 284 4.62 19.79 -3.27
C MET A 284 5.39 20.20 -2.01
N LEU A 285 6.65 20.46 -2.16
CA LEU A 285 7.51 20.94 -1.05
C LEU A 285 7.25 22.41 -0.72
N ASN A 286 6.93 23.22 -1.73
CA ASN A 286 6.54 24.63 -1.63
C ASN A 286 5.81 25.03 -2.92
N GLU A 287 5.28 26.27 -3.00
CA GLU A 287 4.48 26.75 -4.14
C GLU A 287 5.18 26.67 -5.53
N LYS A 288 6.49 26.43 -5.57
CA LYS A 288 7.30 26.42 -6.80
C LYS A 288 8.01 25.11 -7.06
N GLU A 289 7.98 24.18 -6.11
CA GLU A 289 8.77 22.96 -6.16
C GLU A 289 7.87 21.74 -5.98
N GLU A 290 7.64 21.08 -7.09
CA GLU A 290 6.89 19.84 -7.18
C GLU A 290 7.84 18.69 -7.51
N GLN A 291 7.78 17.62 -6.75
CA GLN A 291 8.56 16.41 -6.95
C GLN A 291 7.62 15.28 -7.38
N PHE A 292 7.83 14.74 -8.57
CA PHE A 292 7.13 13.55 -9.03
C PHE A 292 7.42 12.35 -8.11
N LEU A 293 6.39 11.60 -7.76
CA LEU A 293 6.49 10.39 -6.94
C LEU A 293 6.22 9.13 -7.74
N CYS A 294 5.04 9.01 -8.36
CA CYS A 294 4.68 7.87 -9.19
C CYS A 294 3.45 8.17 -10.06
N GLU A 295 3.23 7.28 -11.03
CA GLU A 295 1.96 7.10 -11.74
C GLU A 295 1.34 5.78 -11.35
N ALA A 296 0.02 5.74 -11.27
CA ALA A 296 -0.74 4.55 -10.92
C ALA A 296 -2.08 4.51 -11.64
N VAL A 297 -2.64 3.32 -11.78
CA VAL A 297 -4.01 3.13 -12.25
C VAL A 297 -4.88 2.73 -11.08
N VAL A 298 -5.88 3.55 -10.77
CA VAL A 298 -6.94 3.20 -9.82
C VAL A 298 -8.14 2.66 -10.59
N GLN A 299 -8.64 1.53 -10.15
CA GLN A 299 -9.70 0.83 -10.87
C GLN A 299 -10.57 0.00 -9.94
N ARG A 300 -11.84 -0.13 -10.33
CA ARG A 300 -12.77 -1.13 -9.83
C ARG A 300 -13.54 -1.65 -11.03
N ILE A 301 -13.44 -2.94 -11.29
CA ILE A 301 -14.06 -3.62 -12.40
C ILE A 301 -14.83 -4.81 -11.86
N LYS A 302 -16.14 -4.81 -12.04
CA LYS A 302 -17.04 -5.91 -11.66
C LYS A 302 -17.98 -6.19 -12.82
N VAL A 303 -17.65 -7.21 -13.60
CA VAL A 303 -18.36 -7.58 -14.82
C VAL A 303 -18.46 -9.10 -14.91
N ASN A 304 -19.65 -9.63 -15.05
CA ASN A 304 -19.90 -11.07 -15.31
C ASN A 304 -19.14 -12.04 -14.39
N GLY A 305 -19.06 -11.71 -13.07
CA GLY A 305 -18.33 -12.52 -12.11
C GLY A 305 -16.84 -12.22 -12.01
N PHE A 306 -16.29 -11.42 -12.91
CA PHE A 306 -14.93 -10.90 -12.78
C PHE A 306 -14.93 -9.69 -11.83
N PHE A 307 -14.02 -9.73 -10.85
CA PHE A 307 -13.81 -8.61 -9.92
C PHE A 307 -12.32 -8.28 -9.83
N LYS A 308 -12.00 -7.02 -10.06
CA LYS A 308 -10.66 -6.47 -9.85
C LYS A 308 -10.78 -5.10 -9.21
N GLU A 309 -10.15 -4.90 -8.07
CA GLU A 309 -10.11 -3.61 -7.39
C GLU A 309 -8.67 -3.24 -7.05
N ASN A 310 -8.29 -2.02 -7.38
CA ASN A 310 -7.07 -1.37 -6.95
C ASN A 310 -7.35 0.11 -6.74
N THR A 311 -7.62 0.50 -5.50
CA THR A 311 -7.89 1.89 -5.09
C THR A 311 -6.81 2.44 -4.15
N THR A 312 -5.75 1.66 -3.94
CA THR A 312 -4.62 2.02 -3.10
C THR A 312 -3.41 2.34 -3.97
N ILE A 313 -2.83 3.50 -3.72
CA ILE A 313 -1.60 3.94 -4.40
C ILE A 313 -0.50 4.03 -3.35
N LEU A 314 0.59 3.31 -3.56
CA LEU A 314 1.79 3.36 -2.71
C LEU A 314 2.87 4.17 -3.41
N PHE A 315 3.62 4.96 -2.65
CA PHE A 315 4.73 5.78 -3.14
C PHE A 315 5.85 5.90 -2.11
N SER A 316 6.98 6.46 -2.54
CA SER A 316 8.12 6.72 -1.65
C SER A 316 7.71 7.63 -0.49
N PRO A 317 8.24 7.40 0.75
CA PRO A 317 7.84 8.15 1.93
C PRO A 317 7.94 9.66 1.76
N VAL A 318 6.83 10.37 1.94
CA VAL A 318 6.76 11.83 1.98
C VAL A 318 6.84 12.27 3.43
N THR A 319 7.90 13.00 3.77
CA THR A 319 8.18 13.44 5.15
C THR A 319 7.81 14.89 5.43
N GLN A 320 7.47 15.66 4.40
CA GLN A 320 7.07 17.07 4.48
C GLN A 320 6.35 17.51 3.20
N GLY A 321 5.63 18.63 3.27
CA GLY A 321 4.93 19.19 2.12
C GLY A 321 3.47 18.75 2.04
N SER A 322 2.90 18.77 0.83
CA SER A 322 1.56 18.24 0.54
C SER A 322 1.63 17.29 -0.65
N VAL A 323 0.78 16.27 -0.64
CA VAL A 323 0.69 15.34 -1.75
C VAL A 323 -0.35 15.86 -2.74
N ILE A 324 0.04 15.92 -4.00
CA ILE A 324 -0.84 16.26 -5.11
C ILE A 324 -1.23 14.99 -5.84
N LEU A 325 -2.52 14.83 -6.06
CA LEU A 325 -3.07 13.79 -6.94
C LEU A 325 -3.69 14.49 -8.16
N ARG A 326 -3.30 14.07 -9.36
CA ARG A 326 -3.96 14.45 -10.61
C ARG A 326 -4.64 13.22 -11.19
N ILE A 327 -5.97 13.23 -11.20
CA ILE A 327 -6.79 12.13 -11.69
C ILE A 327 -7.25 12.46 -13.09
N TYR A 328 -6.89 11.63 -14.07
CA TYR A 328 -7.31 11.81 -15.45
C TYR A 328 -8.67 11.19 -15.70
N HIS A 329 -9.61 11.99 -16.12
CA HIS A 329 -10.97 11.55 -16.45
C HIS A 329 -11.16 11.32 -17.95
N GLY A 330 -10.44 12.07 -18.81
CA GLY A 330 -10.64 12.08 -20.24
C GLY A 330 -12.10 12.40 -20.56
N ASP A 331 -12.69 11.67 -21.50
CA ASP A 331 -14.10 11.81 -21.88
C ASP A 331 -15.10 11.16 -20.90
N ASN A 332 -14.59 10.56 -19.81
CA ASN A 332 -15.46 9.90 -18.85
C ASN A 332 -16.04 10.88 -17.82
N PRO A 333 -17.21 10.56 -17.23
CA PRO A 333 -17.71 11.31 -16.09
C PRO A 333 -16.69 11.36 -14.94
N TRP A 334 -16.66 12.47 -14.24
CA TRP A 334 -15.80 12.64 -13.07
C TRP A 334 -16.16 11.64 -11.99
N LEU A 335 -15.14 11.13 -11.31
CA LEU A 335 -15.36 10.24 -10.18
C LEU A 335 -15.88 11.02 -8.98
N SER A 336 -17.05 10.60 -8.47
CA SER A 336 -17.52 11.07 -7.16
C SER A 336 -16.71 10.40 -6.07
N ILE A 337 -15.68 11.11 -5.59
CA ILE A 337 -14.78 10.61 -4.56
C ILE A 337 -15.30 11.01 -3.20
N LYS A 338 -15.53 10.03 -2.36
CA LYS A 338 -15.99 10.18 -0.99
C LYS A 338 -14.86 10.65 -0.08
N GLU A 339 -13.71 9.99 -0.15
CA GLU A 339 -12.60 10.20 0.76
C GLU A 339 -11.25 9.80 0.14
N PHE A 340 -10.20 10.53 0.55
CA PHE A 340 -8.81 10.16 0.37
C PHE A 340 -8.21 9.86 1.74
N THR A 341 -7.81 8.63 1.96
CA THR A 341 -7.23 8.25 3.25
C THR A 341 -5.72 8.08 3.10
N PRO A 342 -4.88 8.91 3.76
CA PRO A 342 -3.44 8.72 3.74
C PRO A 342 -3.06 7.42 4.45
N LEU A 343 -1.97 6.78 3.98
CA LEU A 343 -1.37 5.60 4.59
C LEU A 343 -0.06 5.99 5.25
N ASN A 344 0.05 5.72 6.52
CA ASN A 344 1.22 6.00 7.34
C ASN A 344 1.80 4.70 7.91
N PRO A 345 3.12 4.62 8.15
CA PRO A 345 3.71 3.46 8.80
C PRO A 345 3.21 3.30 10.24
N GLU A 346 3.03 2.06 10.66
CA GLU A 346 2.96 1.71 12.07
C GLU A 346 4.37 1.54 12.61
N TYR A 347 4.58 1.89 13.88
CA TYR A 347 5.86 1.73 14.56
C TYR A 347 5.76 0.70 15.67
N SER A 348 6.86 0.03 15.91
CA SER A 348 7.10 -0.85 17.05
C SER A 348 8.04 -0.13 18.01
N LEU A 349 7.62 0.05 19.27
CA LEU A 349 8.47 0.50 20.35
C LEU A 349 8.74 -0.68 21.26
N GLN A 350 9.97 -1.16 21.29
CA GLN A 350 10.39 -2.32 22.08
C GLN A 350 11.25 -1.89 23.27
N PHE A 351 10.98 -2.46 24.41
CA PHE A 351 11.73 -2.21 25.66
C PHE A 351 11.68 -3.41 26.58
N VAL A 352 12.53 -3.40 27.59
CA VAL A 352 12.56 -4.43 28.65
C VAL A 352 11.77 -3.93 29.84
N ALA A 353 10.67 -4.60 30.13
CA ALA A 353 9.77 -4.25 31.25
C ALA A 353 10.05 -5.12 32.50
N GLN A 354 9.84 -4.54 33.67
CA GLN A 354 9.95 -5.17 34.98
C GLN A 354 8.75 -4.77 35.86
N THR A 355 8.26 -5.67 36.69
CA THR A 355 7.07 -5.46 37.54
C THR A 355 7.25 -4.33 38.54
N ASP A 356 8.42 -4.16 39.14
CA ASP A 356 8.74 -3.13 40.12
C ASP A 356 8.84 -1.71 39.52
N LYS A 357 8.90 -1.60 38.19
CA LYS A 357 8.95 -0.34 37.43
C LYS A 357 7.62 0.12 36.87
N MET A 358 6.56 -0.70 37.02
CA MET A 358 5.21 -0.33 36.58
C MET A 358 4.51 0.67 37.52
N PRO A 359 3.58 1.50 37.02
CA PRO A 359 3.22 1.69 35.62
C PRO A 359 4.28 2.44 34.82
N TYR A 360 4.30 2.21 33.51
CA TYR A 360 5.14 2.96 32.57
C TYR A 360 4.38 4.16 32.02
N HIS A 361 5.11 5.23 31.71
CA HIS A 361 4.59 6.44 31.13
C HIS A 361 5.27 6.73 29.80
N LEU A 362 4.51 6.66 28.70
CA LEU A 362 4.98 7.10 27.40
C LEU A 362 4.60 8.56 27.21
N THR A 363 5.58 9.44 27.24
CA THR A 363 5.41 10.89 27.19
C THR A 363 6.04 11.49 25.95
N VAL A 364 5.71 12.75 25.64
CA VAL A 364 6.25 13.51 24.51
C VAL A 364 7.19 14.59 25.03
N GLU A 365 8.42 14.61 24.57
CA GLU A 365 9.38 15.69 24.84
C GLU A 365 9.70 16.45 23.56
N VAL A 366 9.30 17.73 23.54
CA VAL A 366 9.30 18.58 22.34
C VAL A 366 10.69 19.06 21.93
N ASP A 367 11.66 19.09 22.85
CA ASP A 367 13.01 19.63 22.61
C ASP A 367 14.06 18.53 22.45
N GLY A 368 13.62 17.27 22.38
CA GLY A 368 14.50 16.11 22.37
C GLY A 368 15.12 15.83 21.02
N LYS A 369 16.42 15.73 20.98
CA LYS A 369 17.09 14.97 19.91
C LYS A 369 16.59 13.53 19.99
N LYS A 370 16.46 12.87 18.83
CA LYS A 370 16.18 11.42 18.78
C LYS A 370 17.09 10.69 19.78
N PRO A 371 16.53 10.00 20.78
CA PRO A 371 17.36 9.29 21.74
C PRO A 371 18.12 8.15 21.05
N LYS A 372 19.32 7.91 21.52
CA LYS A 372 20.12 6.76 21.09
C LYS A 372 20.38 5.89 22.30
N TYR A 373 19.76 4.73 22.34
CA TYR A 373 19.94 3.74 23.38
C TYR A 373 20.64 2.51 22.78
N ASP A 374 21.39 1.79 23.59
CA ASP A 374 22.05 0.52 23.25
C ASP A 374 21.11 -0.70 23.31
N VAL A 375 19.87 -0.48 23.73
CA VAL A 375 18.87 -1.54 23.89
C VAL A 375 18.57 -2.31 22.61
N SER A 376 18.82 -1.74 21.44
CA SER A 376 18.65 -2.42 20.16
C SER A 376 19.53 -3.68 20.04
N ASP A 377 20.74 -3.61 20.56
CA ASP A 377 21.67 -4.76 20.55
C ASP A 377 21.20 -5.85 21.51
N ILE A 378 20.65 -5.47 22.66
CA ILE A 378 20.08 -6.40 23.64
C ILE A 378 18.84 -7.09 23.05
N LEU A 379 17.96 -6.34 22.41
CA LEU A 379 16.75 -6.87 21.79
C LEU A 379 17.06 -7.80 20.61
N SER A 380 18.05 -7.47 19.80
CA SER A 380 18.48 -8.32 18.68
C SER A 380 19.04 -9.67 19.13
N LEU A 381 19.72 -9.72 20.27
CA LEU A 381 20.20 -10.96 20.88
C LEU A 381 19.08 -11.83 21.46
N ALA A 382 17.97 -11.20 21.85
CA ALA A 382 16.79 -11.86 22.40
C ALA A 382 15.80 -12.30 21.28
N ASP A 383 15.93 -11.77 20.08
CA ASP A 383 15.01 -12.03 18.97
C ASP A 383 14.90 -13.54 18.66
N GLY A 384 13.66 -14.02 18.57
CA GLY A 384 13.33 -15.43 18.36
C GLY A 384 13.67 -16.38 19.52
N LYS A 385 14.29 -15.88 20.62
CA LYS A 385 14.66 -16.68 21.81
C LYS A 385 13.77 -16.42 23.00
N VAL A 386 13.16 -15.24 23.05
CA VAL A 386 12.30 -14.79 24.16
C VAL A 386 10.93 -14.44 23.61
N GLN A 387 9.89 -14.82 24.34
CA GLN A 387 8.53 -14.44 23.98
C GLN A 387 8.36 -12.93 24.19
N THR A 388 8.01 -12.23 23.11
CA THR A 388 7.70 -10.80 23.14
C THR A 388 6.23 -10.58 23.45
N LEU A 389 5.93 -9.78 24.49
CA LEU A 389 4.58 -9.40 24.86
C LEU A 389 4.11 -8.26 23.95
N GLN A 390 3.05 -8.51 23.18
CA GLN A 390 2.47 -7.52 22.26
C GLN A 390 1.43 -6.66 22.97
N MET A 391 1.54 -5.34 22.81
CA MET A 391 0.59 -4.37 23.35
C MET A 391 0.23 -3.31 22.31
N SER A 392 -0.92 -2.66 22.49
CA SER A 392 -1.32 -1.47 21.74
C SER A 392 -1.76 -0.36 22.72
N LEU A 393 -1.52 0.89 22.35
CA LEU A 393 -1.96 2.03 23.11
C LEU A 393 -3.45 2.31 22.89
N ASP A 394 -4.20 2.39 23.96
CA ASP A 394 -5.57 2.89 23.89
C ASP A 394 -5.58 4.42 23.89
N ASN A 395 -6.12 5.00 22.83
CA ASN A 395 -6.21 6.45 22.70
C ASN A 395 -7.13 7.11 23.74
N SER A 396 -8.07 6.38 24.32
CA SER A 396 -8.93 6.87 25.41
C SER A 396 -8.14 7.13 26.69
N MET A 397 -6.98 6.50 26.86
CA MET A 397 -6.09 6.66 28.00
C MET A 397 -5.08 7.82 27.84
N PHE A 398 -5.11 8.53 26.73
CA PHE A 398 -4.23 9.67 26.51
C PHE A 398 -4.60 10.83 27.43
N LYS A 399 -3.68 11.23 28.29
CA LYS A 399 -3.83 12.40 29.17
C LYS A 399 -3.17 13.61 28.48
N SER A 400 -3.97 14.61 28.10
CA SER A 400 -3.52 15.82 27.41
C SER A 400 -3.27 17.00 28.37
N GLU A 401 -2.84 16.75 29.57
CA GLU A 401 -2.64 17.84 30.55
C GLU A 401 -1.64 18.88 30.01
N GLY A 402 -2.21 19.99 29.49
CA GLY A 402 -1.48 21.17 29.02
C GLY A 402 -0.75 21.03 27.70
N PHE A 403 -0.88 19.92 26.95
CA PHE A 403 -0.32 19.80 25.61
C PHE A 403 -1.20 20.51 24.58
N ASP A 404 -0.77 21.68 24.12
CA ASP A 404 -1.39 22.39 23.00
C ASP A 404 -0.63 22.08 21.69
N ARG A 405 -1.24 21.21 20.86
CA ARG A 405 -0.72 20.81 19.56
C ARG A 405 -0.52 21.99 18.61
N ALA A 406 -1.40 23.00 18.68
CA ALA A 406 -1.32 24.18 17.83
C ALA A 406 -0.13 25.08 18.24
N GLU A 407 0.07 25.28 19.53
CA GLU A 407 1.22 26.01 20.06
C GLU A 407 2.53 25.29 19.72
N TYR A 408 2.55 23.98 19.83
CA TYR A 408 3.67 23.14 19.45
C TYR A 408 4.05 23.30 17.97
N ARG A 409 3.09 23.17 17.05
CA ARG A 409 3.32 23.37 15.62
C ARG A 409 3.83 24.78 15.31
N ARG A 410 3.31 25.77 16.02
CA ARG A 410 3.74 27.15 15.87
C ARG A 410 5.19 27.37 16.33
N LYS A 411 5.60 26.80 17.46
CA LYS A 411 6.99 26.84 17.94
C LYS A 411 7.94 26.18 16.95
N LYS A 412 7.61 24.99 16.45
CA LYS A 412 8.43 24.28 15.45
C LYS A 412 8.60 25.08 14.14
N THR A 413 7.57 25.80 13.71
CA THR A 413 7.64 26.66 12.51
C THR A 413 8.54 27.87 12.75
N LEU A 414 8.55 28.42 13.96
CA LEU A 414 9.40 29.55 14.33
C LEU A 414 10.87 29.17 14.55
N GLU A 415 11.15 27.93 14.97
CA GLU A 415 12.51 27.45 15.23
C GLU A 415 13.28 27.07 13.94
N LYS A 416 12.60 26.86 12.81
CA LYS A 416 13.29 26.71 11.52
C LYS A 416 13.70 28.11 11.01
N PRO A 417 14.96 28.54 11.21
CA PRO A 417 15.41 29.81 10.65
C PRO A 417 15.28 29.68 9.14
N THR A 418 14.37 30.45 8.55
CA THR A 418 14.26 30.49 7.10
C THR A 418 15.64 30.87 6.56
N ARG A 419 16.07 30.27 5.44
CA ARG A 419 17.34 30.58 4.79
C ARG A 419 17.54 32.09 4.62
N ARG A 420 16.43 32.85 4.45
CA ARG A 420 16.41 34.32 4.45
C ARG A 420 16.71 34.89 5.82
N GLY A 421 16.21 34.33 6.91
CA GLY A 421 16.50 34.79 8.28
C GLY A 421 17.98 34.61 8.64
N MET A 422 18.61 33.49 8.23
CA MET A 422 20.04 33.28 8.41
C MET A 422 20.87 34.26 7.58
N VAL A 423 20.49 34.56 6.35
CA VAL A 423 21.17 35.54 5.49
C VAL A 423 21.04 36.95 6.08
N VAL A 424 19.88 37.33 6.57
CA VAL A 424 19.67 38.64 7.22
C VAL A 424 20.45 38.73 8.51
N ALA A 425 20.49 37.69 9.35
CA ALA A 425 21.30 37.67 10.56
C ALA A 425 22.80 37.77 10.24
N ALA A 426 23.29 37.06 9.22
CA ALA A 426 24.68 37.16 8.77
C ALA A 426 25.00 38.56 8.24
N LEU A 427 24.10 39.19 7.46
CA LEU A 427 24.26 40.56 6.98
C LEU A 427 24.33 41.57 8.13
N VAL A 428 23.49 41.45 9.14
CA VAL A 428 23.50 42.31 10.33
C VAL A 428 24.84 42.18 11.08
N VAL A 429 25.34 40.96 11.26
CA VAL A 429 26.64 40.73 11.89
C VAL A 429 27.79 41.39 11.09
N VAL A 430 27.78 41.26 9.75
CA VAL A 430 28.75 41.88 8.88
C VAL A 430 28.71 43.42 8.97
N VAL A 431 27.51 43.99 8.96
CA VAL A 431 27.33 45.47 9.09
C VAL A 431 27.80 45.97 10.44
N MET A 432 27.49 45.24 11.52
CA MET A 432 28.01 45.62 12.86
C MET A 432 29.54 45.49 12.94
N ALA A 433 30.12 44.45 12.37
CA ALA A 433 31.60 44.32 12.34
C ALA A 433 32.26 45.42 11.54
N MET A 434 31.69 45.81 10.38
CA MET A 434 32.19 46.94 9.60
C MET A 434 32.03 48.26 10.34
N GLY A 435 30.90 48.50 11.00
CA GLY A 435 30.69 49.70 11.83
C GLY A 435 31.67 49.79 12.98
N PHE A 436 31.98 48.69 13.64
CA PHE A 436 32.97 48.61 14.69
C PHE A 436 34.41 48.87 14.19
N ALA A 437 34.76 48.29 13.02
CA ALA A 437 36.06 48.54 12.38
C ALA A 437 36.21 50.01 11.98
N LEU A 438 35.20 50.65 11.38
CA LEU A 438 35.21 52.06 11.03
C LEU A 438 35.33 52.95 12.28
N SER A 439 34.62 52.64 13.34
CA SER A 439 34.72 53.38 14.62
C SER A 439 36.10 53.31 15.23
N ASN A 440 36.82 52.18 15.08
CA ASN A 440 38.17 52.06 15.59
C ASN A 440 39.19 52.79 14.72
N VAL A 441 39.01 52.85 13.41
CA VAL A 441 39.87 53.64 12.52
C VAL A 441 39.70 55.12 12.77
N LEU A 442 38.45 55.60 12.92
CA LEU A 442 38.19 57.00 13.21
C LEU A 442 38.67 57.45 14.61
N LYS A 443 38.87 56.52 15.55
CA LYS A 443 39.47 56.79 16.87
C LYS A 443 41.01 56.82 16.85
N GLN A 444 41.64 56.28 15.82
CA GLN A 444 43.10 56.31 15.65
C GLN A 444 43.56 57.58 14.91
N GLU A 445 42.70 58.30 14.21
CA GLU A 445 42.98 59.52 13.50
C GLU A 445 42.74 60.81 14.30
N ASN A 446 42.21 60.72 15.52
CA ASN A 446 42.12 61.83 16.50
C ASN A 446 42.98 61.53 17.72
#